data_f792ce3d4855d4c805eed78d46c1150e
#
_entry.id   f792ce3d4855d4c805eed78d46c1150e
#
_cell.length_a   1.000
_cell.length_b   1.000
_cell.length_c   1.000
_cell.angle_alpha   90.00
_cell.angle_beta   90.00
_cell.angle_gamma   90.00
#
_symmetry.space_group_name_H-M   'P 1'
#
loop_
_entity.id
_entity.type
_entity.pdbx_description
1 polymer ?
#
loop_
_entity_poly.entity_id
_entity_poly.type
_entity_poly.pdbx_seq_one_letter_code
_entity_poly.pdbx_strand_id
1 'polypeptide(L)'
;MRHVWITGAGRGIGAAIALAFAREGAALSLSGRNLATLNLQHQILEHACPGVKVHLSVMDLVDAESVTAAYQANHHALGPVDVLINNAGQALSQPFAKTDLTLWHQMLNVNLTGTYLCIQAALPDLLSAGAQGKAARIVNIASTAGLKGYAYVSAYAAAKHGVIGLTRSLALELARKGVTVNAVCPGFTETDIVRESIANIVTKTGQTEAQAREALVAHNPQKRMIQPEEVAQSVMWLCSEAAVSVNGQSIAIDGGESM
;
A
#
# COMPACT_ATOMS: atom_id res chain seq x y z
N MET A 1 -7.53 19.02 11.18
CA MET A 1 -7.32 17.58 11.34
C MET A 1 -6.92 17.04 9.98
N ARG A 2 -5.88 16.19 9.90
CA ARG A 2 -5.38 15.62 8.65
C ARG A 2 -6.29 14.48 8.20
N HIS A 3 -6.73 14.48 6.94
CA HIS A 3 -7.52 13.39 6.39
C HIS A 3 -6.62 12.45 5.57
N VAL A 4 -6.57 11.17 5.97
CA VAL A 4 -5.75 10.13 5.34
C VAL A 4 -6.65 9.08 4.69
N TRP A 5 -6.53 8.90 3.39
CA TRP A 5 -7.21 7.83 2.66
C TRP A 5 -6.27 6.64 2.47
N ILE A 6 -6.63 5.46 3.00
CA ILE A 6 -5.83 4.24 2.97
C ILE A 6 -6.60 3.15 2.20
N THR A 7 -6.02 2.66 1.11
CA THR A 7 -6.58 1.54 0.37
C THR A 7 -6.07 0.21 0.92
N GLY A 8 -6.91 -0.84 0.93
CA GLY A 8 -6.57 -2.14 1.51
C GLY A 8 -6.35 -2.08 3.02
N ALA A 9 -7.12 -1.24 3.73
CA ALA A 9 -6.89 -0.89 5.12
C ALA A 9 -7.39 -1.94 6.14
N GLY A 10 -8.10 -2.98 5.70
CA GLY A 10 -8.76 -3.93 6.62
C GLY A 10 -7.83 -4.95 7.29
N ARG A 11 -6.58 -5.12 6.84
CA ARG A 11 -5.62 -6.10 7.37
C ARG A 11 -4.17 -5.75 7.01
N GLY A 12 -3.22 -6.46 7.64
CA GLY A 12 -1.79 -6.40 7.31
C GLY A 12 -1.20 -5.00 7.38
N ILE A 13 -0.42 -4.62 6.37
CA ILE A 13 0.28 -3.32 6.31
C ILE A 13 -0.72 -2.16 6.39
N GLY A 14 -1.84 -2.22 5.64
CA GLY A 14 -2.83 -1.15 5.65
C GLY A 14 -3.48 -0.94 7.01
N ALA A 15 -3.75 -2.01 7.75
CA ALA A 15 -4.27 -1.94 9.12
C ALA A 15 -3.25 -1.33 10.10
N ALA A 16 -1.97 -1.70 9.98
CA ALA A 16 -0.90 -1.12 10.80
C ALA A 16 -0.71 0.37 10.50
N ILE A 17 -0.78 0.78 9.23
CA ILE A 17 -0.74 2.19 8.83
C ILE A 17 -1.94 2.95 9.41
N ALA A 18 -3.15 2.38 9.32
CA ALA A 18 -4.36 3.00 9.87
C ALA A 18 -4.24 3.23 11.38
N LEU A 19 -3.73 2.25 12.13
CA LEU A 19 -3.50 2.38 13.56
C LEU A 19 -2.45 3.45 13.90
N ALA A 20 -1.38 3.53 13.13
CA ALA A 20 -0.33 4.54 13.32
C ALA A 20 -0.90 5.96 13.15
N PHE A 21 -1.67 6.21 12.09
CA PHE A 21 -2.31 7.51 11.86
C PHE A 21 -3.43 7.82 12.87
N ALA A 22 -4.20 6.81 13.32
CA ALA A 22 -5.21 7.00 14.35
C ALA A 22 -4.59 7.53 15.66
N ARG A 23 -3.43 6.99 16.07
CA ARG A 23 -2.67 7.44 17.24
C ARG A 23 -2.17 8.88 17.13
N GLU A 24 -1.99 9.40 15.93
CA GLU A 24 -1.67 10.82 15.66
C GLU A 24 -2.92 11.71 15.55
N GLY A 25 -4.12 11.16 15.76
CA GLY A 25 -5.38 11.91 15.71
C GLY A 25 -5.84 12.27 14.30
N ALA A 26 -5.40 11.55 13.26
CA ALA A 26 -5.87 11.74 11.91
C ALA A 26 -7.31 11.26 11.73
N ALA A 27 -8.05 11.88 10.80
CA ALA A 27 -9.29 11.31 10.27
C ALA A 27 -8.95 10.30 9.17
N LEU A 28 -9.60 9.14 9.15
CA LEU A 28 -9.23 8.01 8.32
C LEU A 28 -10.36 7.57 7.39
N SER A 29 -10.12 7.57 6.10
CA SER A 29 -10.94 6.83 5.14
C SER A 29 -10.29 5.48 4.86
N LEU A 30 -10.97 4.41 5.25
CA LEU A 30 -10.51 3.03 5.08
C LEU A 30 -11.26 2.38 3.94
N SER A 31 -10.58 2.06 2.85
CA SER A 31 -11.18 1.44 1.68
C SER A 31 -10.67 0.00 1.47
N GLY A 32 -11.57 -0.87 1.02
CA GLY A 32 -11.26 -2.26 0.70
C GLY A 32 -12.48 -2.99 0.16
N ARG A 33 -12.31 -4.21 -0.37
CA ARG A 33 -13.40 -4.99 -0.97
C ARG A 33 -14.35 -5.63 0.03
N ASN A 34 -13.90 -5.86 1.25
CA ASN A 34 -14.66 -6.61 2.26
C ASN A 34 -15.02 -5.69 3.43
N LEU A 35 -16.30 -5.36 3.55
CA LEU A 35 -16.82 -4.50 4.61
C LEU A 35 -16.63 -5.12 6.00
N ALA A 36 -16.70 -6.44 6.14
CA ALA A 36 -16.52 -7.10 7.44
C ALA A 36 -15.10 -6.89 7.98
N THR A 37 -14.07 -6.99 7.13
CA THR A 37 -12.68 -6.72 7.54
C THR A 37 -12.46 -5.25 7.86
N LEU A 38 -13.09 -4.32 7.15
CA LEU A 38 -13.04 -2.89 7.45
C LEU A 38 -13.73 -2.57 8.78
N ASN A 39 -14.89 -3.17 9.06
CA ASN A 39 -15.59 -3.01 10.34
C ASN A 39 -14.75 -3.54 11.51
N LEU A 40 -14.12 -4.71 11.36
CA LEU A 40 -13.21 -5.25 12.38
C LEU A 40 -12.05 -4.28 12.65
N GLN A 41 -11.43 -3.75 11.59
CA GLN A 41 -10.36 -2.77 11.73
C GLN A 41 -10.85 -1.48 12.41
N HIS A 42 -12.04 -1.00 12.08
CA HIS A 42 -12.64 0.16 12.76
C HIS A 42 -12.83 -0.09 14.26
N GLN A 43 -13.33 -1.26 14.66
CA GLN A 43 -13.47 -1.62 16.08
C GLN A 43 -12.11 -1.63 16.80
N ILE A 44 -11.06 -2.14 16.16
CA ILE A 44 -9.69 -2.13 16.69
C ILE A 44 -9.21 -0.68 16.88
N LEU A 45 -9.45 0.19 15.90
CA LEU A 45 -9.06 1.59 15.96
C LEU A 45 -9.83 2.35 17.06
N GLU A 46 -11.14 2.14 17.17
CA GLU A 46 -11.96 2.77 18.20
C GLU A 46 -11.55 2.33 19.62
N HIS A 47 -11.19 1.05 19.77
CA HIS A 47 -10.66 0.56 21.07
C HIS A 47 -9.29 1.16 21.39
N ALA A 48 -8.39 1.27 20.42
CA ALA A 48 -7.03 1.77 20.62
C ALA A 48 -6.95 3.30 20.71
N CYS A 49 -7.86 4.01 20.05
CA CYS A 49 -7.92 5.46 19.91
C CYS A 49 -9.37 5.94 20.00
N PRO A 50 -9.98 5.97 21.20
CA PRO A 50 -11.39 6.33 21.35
C PRO A 50 -11.73 7.69 20.73
N GLY A 51 -12.81 7.74 19.95
CA GLY A 51 -13.24 8.96 19.25
C GLY A 51 -12.50 9.24 17.94
N VAL A 52 -11.73 8.29 17.42
CA VAL A 52 -11.10 8.40 16.09
C VAL A 52 -12.17 8.55 15.03
N LYS A 53 -11.99 9.52 14.12
CA LYS A 53 -12.90 9.71 12.97
C LYS A 53 -12.56 8.75 11.85
N VAL A 54 -13.45 7.81 11.59
CA VAL A 54 -13.27 6.79 10.54
C VAL A 54 -14.48 6.77 9.61
N HIS A 55 -14.23 6.76 8.30
CA HIS A 55 -15.20 6.43 7.28
C HIS A 55 -14.78 5.16 6.55
N LEU A 56 -15.72 4.26 6.33
CA LEU A 56 -15.49 3.00 5.63
C LEU A 56 -16.11 3.05 4.24
N SER A 57 -15.35 2.70 3.21
CA SER A 57 -15.84 2.63 1.84
C SER A 57 -15.48 1.29 1.18
N VAL A 58 -16.51 0.58 0.72
CA VAL A 58 -16.29 -0.62 -0.11
C VAL A 58 -15.83 -0.18 -1.48
N MET A 59 -14.71 -0.73 -1.95
CA MET A 59 -14.09 -0.29 -3.20
C MET A 59 -13.37 -1.46 -3.89
N ASP A 60 -13.60 -1.61 -5.18
CA ASP A 60 -12.80 -2.46 -6.05
C ASP A 60 -11.86 -1.59 -6.91
N LEU A 61 -10.55 -1.84 -6.79
CA LEU A 61 -9.51 -1.09 -7.50
C LEU A 61 -9.53 -1.28 -9.02
N VAL A 62 -10.13 -2.34 -9.52
CA VAL A 62 -10.19 -2.61 -10.98
C VAL A 62 -11.38 -1.91 -11.65
N ASP A 63 -12.27 -1.33 -10.86
CA ASP A 63 -13.46 -0.61 -11.29
C ASP A 63 -13.30 0.89 -11.02
N ALA A 64 -13.16 1.68 -12.08
CA ALA A 64 -12.96 3.12 -12.01
C ALA A 64 -14.17 3.85 -11.37
N GLU A 65 -15.39 3.37 -11.62
CA GLU A 65 -16.60 3.95 -11.01
C GLU A 65 -16.63 3.68 -9.51
N SER A 66 -16.27 2.45 -9.09
CA SER A 66 -16.14 2.08 -7.68
C SER A 66 -15.11 2.95 -6.95
N VAL A 67 -13.95 3.20 -7.57
CA VAL A 67 -12.90 4.07 -6.99
C VAL A 67 -13.40 5.50 -6.86
N THR A 68 -14.06 6.03 -7.89
CA THR A 68 -14.61 7.39 -7.89
C THR A 68 -15.70 7.55 -6.83
N ALA A 69 -16.62 6.59 -6.73
CA ALA A 69 -17.68 6.60 -5.72
C ALA A 69 -17.13 6.54 -4.29
N ALA A 70 -16.11 5.69 -4.05
CA ALA A 70 -15.45 5.59 -2.76
C ALA A 70 -14.75 6.92 -2.39
N TYR A 71 -14.04 7.55 -3.32
CA TYR A 71 -13.42 8.85 -3.09
C TYR A 71 -14.48 9.92 -2.72
N GLN A 72 -15.57 10.00 -3.48
CA GLN A 72 -16.63 10.98 -3.22
C GLN A 72 -17.27 10.77 -1.84
N ALA A 73 -17.53 9.53 -1.45
CA ALA A 73 -18.05 9.20 -0.13
C ALA A 73 -17.07 9.60 0.99
N ASN A 74 -15.77 9.31 0.81
CA ASN A 74 -14.71 9.69 1.74
C ASN A 74 -14.62 11.22 1.90
N HIS A 75 -14.60 11.95 0.77
CA HIS A 75 -14.54 13.41 0.75
C HIS A 75 -15.78 14.02 1.43
N HIS A 76 -16.98 13.49 1.15
CA HIS A 76 -18.21 13.97 1.77
C HIS A 76 -18.22 13.77 3.30
N ALA A 77 -17.71 12.62 3.75
CA ALA A 77 -17.73 12.26 5.17
C ALA A 77 -16.68 13.00 6.02
N LEU A 78 -15.46 13.17 5.49
CA LEU A 78 -14.31 13.64 6.27
C LEU A 78 -13.63 14.90 5.69
N GLY A 79 -14.13 15.43 4.56
CA GLY A 79 -13.54 16.57 3.86
C GLY A 79 -12.40 16.15 2.92
N PRO A 80 -11.64 17.15 2.41
CA PRO A 80 -10.57 16.91 1.44
C PRO A 80 -9.47 15.97 1.94
N VAL A 81 -8.97 15.12 1.04
CA VAL A 81 -7.88 14.18 1.33
C VAL A 81 -6.53 14.92 1.33
N ASP A 82 -5.82 14.91 2.45
CA ASP A 82 -4.47 15.46 2.57
C ASP A 82 -3.38 14.42 2.26
N VAL A 83 -3.67 13.14 2.54
CA VAL A 83 -2.72 12.03 2.35
C VAL A 83 -3.41 10.85 1.70
N LEU A 84 -2.82 10.35 0.62
CA LEU A 84 -3.23 9.10 -0.03
C LEU A 84 -2.19 8.01 0.20
N ILE A 85 -2.62 6.88 0.77
CA ILE A 85 -1.81 5.67 0.93
C ILE A 85 -2.36 4.58 0.02
N ASN A 86 -1.69 4.34 -1.09
CA ASN A 86 -2.00 3.25 -2.01
C ASN A 86 -1.34 1.97 -1.51
N ASN A 87 -2.06 1.23 -0.66
CA ASN A 87 -1.56 -0.01 -0.07
C ASN A 87 -2.25 -1.25 -0.65
N ALA A 88 -3.49 -1.16 -1.12
CA ALA A 88 -4.18 -2.31 -1.67
C ALA A 88 -3.41 -2.95 -2.82
N GLY A 89 -3.32 -4.27 -2.80
CA GLY A 89 -2.61 -5.04 -3.81
C GLY A 89 -2.83 -6.54 -3.66
N GLN A 90 -2.36 -7.28 -4.64
CA GLN A 90 -2.43 -8.74 -4.68
C GLN A 90 -1.13 -9.28 -5.29
N ALA A 91 -0.62 -10.39 -4.75
CA ALA A 91 0.53 -11.10 -5.30
C ALA A 91 0.12 -12.55 -5.63
N LEU A 92 0.30 -12.94 -6.88
CA LEU A 92 0.10 -14.32 -7.32
C LEU A 92 1.40 -14.82 -7.96
N SER A 93 1.77 -16.05 -7.63
CA SER A 93 2.98 -16.69 -8.14
C SER A 93 2.64 -17.82 -9.11
N GLN A 94 3.26 -17.78 -10.30
CA GLN A 94 3.11 -18.82 -11.32
C GLN A 94 4.36 -18.88 -12.21
N PRO A 95 4.78 -20.08 -12.69
CA PRO A 95 5.80 -20.17 -13.74
C PRO A 95 5.40 -19.34 -14.96
N PHE A 96 6.36 -18.65 -15.59
CA PHE A 96 6.08 -17.76 -16.72
C PHE A 96 5.32 -18.47 -17.86
N ALA A 97 5.68 -19.71 -18.17
CA ALA A 97 5.00 -20.51 -19.18
C ALA A 97 3.52 -20.79 -18.89
N LYS A 98 3.06 -20.56 -17.65
CA LYS A 98 1.66 -20.71 -17.23
C LYS A 98 1.00 -19.36 -16.91
N THR A 99 1.74 -18.26 -17.02
CA THR A 99 1.22 -16.90 -16.82
C THR A 99 0.48 -16.48 -18.08
N ASP A 100 -0.83 -16.66 -18.08
CA ASP A 100 -1.70 -16.23 -19.17
C ASP A 100 -2.01 -14.72 -19.10
N LEU A 101 -2.68 -14.21 -20.12
CA LEU A 101 -3.08 -12.79 -20.19
C LEU A 101 -4.08 -12.42 -19.09
N THR A 102 -4.88 -13.36 -18.60
CA THR A 102 -5.84 -13.11 -17.51
C THR A 102 -5.09 -12.78 -16.22
N LEU A 103 -4.14 -13.63 -15.83
CA LEU A 103 -3.28 -13.38 -14.66
C LEU A 103 -2.43 -12.13 -14.84
N TRP A 104 -1.86 -11.93 -16.04
CA TRP A 104 -1.09 -10.74 -16.37
C TRP A 104 -1.91 -9.46 -16.15
N HIS A 105 -3.09 -9.36 -16.75
CA HIS A 105 -3.96 -8.21 -16.62
C HIS A 105 -4.46 -8.04 -15.17
N GLN A 106 -4.78 -9.13 -14.48
CA GLN A 106 -5.17 -9.07 -13.08
C GLN A 106 -4.09 -8.40 -12.22
N MET A 107 -2.83 -8.79 -12.37
CA MET A 107 -1.73 -8.20 -11.60
C MET A 107 -1.51 -6.72 -11.94
N LEU A 108 -1.55 -6.36 -13.24
CA LEU A 108 -1.44 -4.96 -13.64
C LEU A 108 -2.63 -4.13 -13.17
N ASN A 109 -3.85 -4.61 -13.34
CA ASN A 109 -5.05 -3.86 -13.01
C ASN A 109 -5.15 -3.58 -11.52
N VAL A 110 -4.92 -4.60 -10.66
CA VAL A 110 -5.01 -4.41 -9.22
C VAL A 110 -3.85 -3.56 -8.69
N ASN A 111 -2.60 -3.87 -9.07
CA ASN A 111 -1.44 -3.27 -8.42
C ASN A 111 -0.97 -1.94 -9.04
N LEU A 112 -1.20 -1.70 -10.34
CA LEU A 112 -0.74 -0.52 -11.04
C LEU A 112 -1.91 0.38 -11.46
N THR A 113 -2.87 -0.13 -12.24
CA THR A 113 -4.01 0.66 -12.70
C THR A 113 -4.85 1.16 -11.53
N GLY A 114 -5.11 0.31 -10.51
CA GLY A 114 -5.84 0.73 -9.30
C GLY A 114 -5.12 1.82 -8.52
N THR A 115 -3.78 1.75 -8.41
CA THR A 115 -2.98 2.83 -7.82
C THR A 115 -3.15 4.13 -8.59
N TYR A 116 -3.08 4.08 -9.92
CA TYR A 116 -3.32 5.23 -10.80
C TYR A 116 -4.72 5.83 -10.58
N LEU A 117 -5.77 5.00 -10.56
CA LEU A 117 -7.15 5.46 -10.39
C LEU A 117 -7.36 6.17 -9.04
N CYS A 118 -6.81 5.65 -7.95
CA CYS A 118 -6.89 6.30 -6.64
C CYS A 118 -6.16 7.65 -6.63
N ILE A 119 -5.00 7.75 -7.27
CA ILE A 119 -4.27 9.00 -7.40
C ILE A 119 -5.09 10.02 -8.21
N GLN A 120 -5.63 9.61 -9.35
CA GLN A 120 -6.47 10.48 -10.19
C GLN A 120 -7.68 11.02 -9.41
N ALA A 121 -8.36 10.16 -8.65
CA ALA A 121 -9.52 10.57 -7.85
C ALA A 121 -9.17 11.57 -6.74
N ALA A 122 -8.06 11.36 -6.01
CA ALA A 122 -7.65 12.22 -4.90
C ALA A 122 -6.85 13.47 -5.34
N LEU A 123 -6.39 13.53 -6.59
CA LEU A 123 -5.48 14.57 -7.07
C LEU A 123 -5.99 15.99 -6.87
N PRO A 124 -7.27 16.33 -7.11
CA PRO A 124 -7.77 17.69 -6.87
C PRO A 124 -7.60 18.15 -5.42
N ASP A 125 -7.88 17.28 -4.45
CA ASP A 125 -7.72 17.56 -3.02
C ASP A 125 -6.26 17.76 -2.65
N LEU A 126 -5.39 16.86 -3.09
CA LEU A 126 -3.95 16.91 -2.84
C LEU A 126 -3.32 18.19 -3.41
N LEU A 127 -3.72 18.62 -4.61
CA LEU A 127 -3.27 19.87 -5.21
C LEU A 127 -3.76 21.08 -4.40
N SER A 128 -5.02 21.06 -3.97
CA SER A 128 -5.57 22.11 -3.12
C SER A 128 -4.85 22.20 -1.77
N ALA A 129 -4.57 21.07 -1.14
CA ALA A 129 -3.82 21.01 0.11
C ALA A 129 -2.38 21.57 -0.05
N GLY A 130 -1.68 21.14 -1.11
CA GLY A 130 -0.35 21.64 -1.42
C GLY A 130 -0.31 23.16 -1.68
N ALA A 131 -1.29 23.68 -2.44
CA ALA A 131 -1.42 25.13 -2.69
C ALA A 131 -1.67 25.94 -1.40
N GLN A 132 -2.28 25.33 -0.38
CA GLN A 132 -2.51 25.94 0.93
C GLN A 132 -1.31 25.78 1.89
N GLY A 133 -0.18 25.23 1.42
CA GLY A 133 1.00 24.96 2.25
C GLY A 133 0.82 23.80 3.23
N LYS A 134 -0.24 23.00 3.09
CA LYS A 134 -0.43 21.78 3.87
C LYS A 134 0.47 20.65 3.35
N ALA A 135 0.78 19.72 4.23
CA ALA A 135 1.60 18.56 3.88
C ALA A 135 0.79 17.54 3.05
N ALA A 136 0.67 17.79 1.74
CA ALA A 136 0.03 16.85 0.81
C ALA A 136 1.00 15.72 0.44
N ARG A 137 0.57 14.47 0.61
CA ARG A 137 1.43 13.29 0.46
C ARG A 137 0.74 12.17 -0.30
N ILE A 138 1.49 11.54 -1.21
CA ILE A 138 1.13 10.25 -1.82
C ILE A 138 2.21 9.25 -1.45
N VAL A 139 1.83 8.16 -0.79
CA VAL A 139 2.74 7.04 -0.51
C VAL A 139 2.18 5.77 -1.16
N ASN A 140 2.95 5.20 -2.07
CA ASN A 140 2.61 3.97 -2.77
C ASN A 140 3.32 2.78 -2.10
N ILE A 141 2.58 1.80 -1.62
CA ILE A 141 3.18 0.54 -1.14
C ILE A 141 3.50 -0.32 -2.36
N ALA A 142 4.76 -0.24 -2.78
CA ALA A 142 5.29 -1.05 -3.86
C ALA A 142 5.70 -2.46 -3.35
N SER A 143 6.94 -2.85 -3.52
CA SER A 143 7.54 -4.11 -3.06
C SER A 143 9.02 -4.10 -3.42
N THR A 144 9.85 -4.93 -2.78
CA THR A 144 11.18 -5.31 -3.31
C THR A 144 11.09 -5.89 -4.72
N ALA A 145 9.96 -6.52 -5.08
CA ALA A 145 9.68 -6.97 -6.44
C ALA A 145 9.49 -5.82 -7.46
N GLY A 146 9.47 -4.57 -7.03
CA GLY A 146 9.56 -3.39 -7.88
C GLY A 146 10.99 -2.85 -8.02
N LEU A 147 11.93 -3.36 -7.23
CA LEU A 147 13.35 -2.98 -7.25
C LEU A 147 14.22 -4.01 -7.96
N LYS A 148 13.88 -5.30 -7.80
CA LYS A 148 14.58 -6.44 -8.43
C LYS A 148 13.60 -7.50 -8.90
N GLY A 149 14.07 -8.45 -9.70
CA GLY A 149 13.28 -9.59 -10.15
C GLY A 149 13.20 -10.70 -9.11
N TYR A 150 12.07 -11.40 -9.10
CA TYR A 150 11.86 -12.65 -8.36
C TYR A 150 11.29 -13.71 -9.30
N ALA A 151 11.71 -14.96 -9.12
CA ALA A 151 11.16 -16.08 -9.88
C ALA A 151 9.65 -16.24 -9.59
N TYR A 152 8.91 -16.63 -10.60
CA TYR A 152 7.49 -16.99 -10.53
C TYR A 152 6.50 -15.83 -10.25
N VAL A 153 6.94 -14.58 -10.24
CA VAL A 153 6.06 -13.41 -9.99
C VAL A 153 6.24 -12.32 -11.06
N SER A 154 6.51 -12.70 -12.31
CA SER A 154 6.82 -11.76 -13.40
C SER A 154 5.76 -10.66 -13.61
N ALA A 155 4.47 -11.01 -13.62
CA ALA A 155 3.38 -10.05 -13.78
C ALA A 155 3.28 -9.08 -12.58
N TYR A 156 3.43 -9.60 -11.35
CA TYR A 156 3.47 -8.79 -10.14
C TYR A 156 4.69 -7.86 -10.11
N ALA A 157 5.87 -8.38 -10.45
CA ALA A 157 7.09 -7.58 -10.52
C ALA A 157 6.96 -6.46 -11.57
N ALA A 158 6.43 -6.74 -12.75
CA ALA A 158 6.17 -5.73 -13.77
C ALA A 158 5.24 -4.62 -13.25
N ALA A 159 4.15 -4.99 -12.57
CA ALA A 159 3.23 -4.02 -11.97
C ALA A 159 3.91 -3.15 -10.91
N LYS A 160 4.73 -3.75 -10.02
CA LYS A 160 5.41 -3.02 -8.95
C LYS A 160 6.57 -2.14 -9.45
N HIS A 161 7.27 -2.54 -10.51
CA HIS A 161 8.18 -1.65 -11.23
C HIS A 161 7.43 -0.48 -11.87
N GLY A 162 6.24 -0.73 -12.42
CA GLY A 162 5.35 0.32 -12.95
C GLY A 162 4.93 1.33 -11.89
N VAL A 163 4.61 0.88 -10.66
CA VAL A 163 4.30 1.77 -9.52
C VAL A 163 5.50 2.67 -9.19
N ILE A 164 6.73 2.15 -9.21
CA ILE A 164 7.93 2.96 -8.98
C ILE A 164 8.13 3.97 -10.11
N GLY A 165 7.92 3.59 -11.37
CA GLY A 165 7.94 4.51 -12.50
C GLY A 165 6.93 5.63 -12.36
N LEU A 166 5.67 5.27 -12.04
CA LEU A 166 4.59 6.24 -11.76
C LEU A 166 4.94 7.18 -10.62
N THR A 167 5.48 6.66 -9.50
CA THR A 167 5.94 7.43 -8.35
C THR A 167 6.94 8.51 -8.76
N ARG A 168 7.98 8.13 -9.50
CA ARG A 168 9.04 9.05 -9.94
C ARG A 168 8.53 10.13 -10.89
N SER A 169 7.67 9.76 -11.83
CA SER A 169 7.08 10.72 -12.78
C SER A 169 6.21 11.74 -12.08
N LEU A 170 5.32 11.29 -11.20
CA LEU A 170 4.43 12.19 -10.46
C LEU A 170 5.18 13.05 -9.45
N ALA A 171 6.26 12.55 -8.84
CA ALA A 171 7.10 13.33 -7.95
C ALA A 171 7.70 14.57 -8.65
N LEU A 172 8.12 14.44 -9.92
CA LEU A 172 8.62 15.55 -10.72
C LEU A 172 7.50 16.52 -11.08
N GLU A 173 6.35 16.00 -11.52
CA GLU A 173 5.21 16.81 -11.98
C GLU A 173 4.58 17.62 -10.84
N LEU A 174 4.50 17.03 -9.63
CA LEU A 174 3.76 17.59 -8.50
C LEU A 174 4.65 18.38 -7.50
N ALA A 175 5.97 18.32 -7.64
CA ALA A 175 6.91 18.96 -6.70
C ALA A 175 6.60 20.44 -6.45
N ARG A 176 6.40 21.22 -7.54
CA ARG A 176 6.09 22.66 -7.44
C ARG A 176 4.68 22.94 -6.93
N LYS A 177 3.85 21.93 -6.81
CA LYS A 177 2.47 22.01 -6.34
C LYS A 177 2.34 21.64 -4.86
N GLY A 178 3.46 21.44 -4.17
CA GLY A 178 3.49 21.14 -2.73
C GLY A 178 3.09 19.70 -2.38
N VAL A 179 3.08 18.76 -3.35
CA VAL A 179 2.75 17.35 -3.15
C VAL A 179 4.02 16.52 -3.29
N THR A 180 4.35 15.70 -2.29
CA THR A 180 5.41 14.69 -2.44
C THR A 180 4.81 13.32 -2.78
N VAL A 181 5.52 12.57 -3.61
CA VAL A 181 5.13 11.23 -4.05
C VAL A 181 6.29 10.27 -3.83
N ASN A 182 6.12 9.28 -2.96
CA ASN A 182 7.15 8.30 -2.64
C ASN A 182 6.59 6.88 -2.68
N ALA A 183 7.48 5.90 -2.81
CA ALA A 183 7.16 4.48 -2.69
C ALA A 183 7.86 3.88 -1.47
N VAL A 184 7.16 3.04 -0.72
CA VAL A 184 7.76 2.12 0.25
C VAL A 184 7.77 0.73 -0.39
N CYS A 185 8.90 0.05 -0.32
CA CYS A 185 9.16 -1.22 -0.97
C CYS A 185 9.46 -2.31 0.09
N PRO A 186 8.40 -2.89 0.71
CA PRO A 186 8.61 -3.94 1.69
C PRO A 186 9.17 -5.21 1.07
N GLY A 187 10.00 -5.94 1.83
CA GLY A 187 10.30 -7.34 1.62
C GLY A 187 9.16 -8.25 2.08
N PHE A 188 9.45 -9.53 2.31
CA PHE A 188 8.46 -10.46 2.86
C PHE A 188 8.01 -9.99 4.25
N THR A 189 6.74 -9.54 4.31
CA THR A 189 6.13 -8.95 5.51
C THR A 189 5.11 -9.91 6.11
N GLU A 190 5.09 -10.06 7.43
CA GLU A 190 4.18 -10.98 8.16
C GLU A 190 2.71 -10.54 8.00
N THR A 191 2.10 -10.96 6.89
CA THR A 191 0.73 -10.63 6.49
C THR A 191 -0.01 -11.87 6.01
N ASP A 192 -1.32 -11.78 5.84
CA ASP A 192 -2.12 -12.88 5.28
C ASP A 192 -1.65 -13.27 3.88
N ILE A 193 -1.20 -12.32 3.05
CA ILE A 193 -0.65 -12.61 1.71
C ILE A 193 0.56 -13.55 1.81
N VAL A 194 1.44 -13.32 2.77
CA VAL A 194 2.62 -14.18 2.98
C VAL A 194 2.20 -15.52 3.58
N ARG A 195 1.23 -15.55 4.50
CA ARG A 195 0.69 -16.82 5.02
C ARG A 195 0.05 -17.67 3.93
N GLU A 196 -0.74 -17.06 3.03
CA GLU A 196 -1.30 -17.72 1.84
C GLU A 196 -0.20 -18.24 0.91
N SER A 197 0.87 -17.46 0.72
CA SER A 197 2.05 -17.87 -0.08
C SER A 197 2.76 -19.08 0.55
N ILE A 198 2.96 -19.10 1.86
CA ILE A 198 3.54 -20.22 2.61
C ILE A 198 2.67 -21.47 2.46
N ALA A 199 1.36 -21.36 2.65
CA ALA A 199 0.42 -22.47 2.47
C ALA A 199 0.49 -23.05 1.04
N ASN A 200 0.62 -22.21 0.03
CA ASN A 200 0.82 -22.62 -1.35
C ASN A 200 2.14 -23.37 -1.58
N ILE A 201 3.23 -22.90 -0.96
CA ILE A 201 4.54 -23.59 -1.03
C ILE A 201 4.42 -24.98 -0.39
N VAL A 202 3.91 -25.06 0.84
CA VAL A 202 3.68 -26.33 1.55
C VAL A 202 2.89 -27.30 0.69
N THR A 203 1.75 -26.85 0.12
CA THR A 203 0.90 -27.70 -0.70
C THR A 203 1.58 -28.20 -1.97
N LYS A 204 2.39 -27.37 -2.62
CA LYS A 204 3.05 -27.71 -3.90
C LYS A 204 4.34 -28.49 -3.76
N THR A 205 5.06 -28.33 -2.64
CA THR A 205 6.40 -28.89 -2.48
C THR A 205 6.49 -29.98 -1.43
N GLY A 206 5.48 -30.12 -0.55
CA GLY A 206 5.54 -31.04 0.60
C GLY A 206 6.45 -30.58 1.73
N GLN A 207 7.02 -29.37 1.66
CA GLN A 207 7.83 -28.78 2.72
C GLN A 207 6.99 -28.50 3.97
N THR A 208 7.64 -28.44 5.13
CA THR A 208 7.01 -27.95 6.35
C THR A 208 6.81 -26.42 6.28
N GLU A 209 5.89 -25.89 7.08
CA GLU A 209 5.69 -24.42 7.17
C GLU A 209 7.00 -23.70 7.58
N ALA A 210 7.77 -24.28 8.50
CA ALA A 210 9.05 -23.72 8.94
C ALA A 210 10.05 -23.63 7.78
N GLN A 211 10.17 -24.68 6.97
CA GLN A 211 11.04 -24.69 5.79
C GLN A 211 10.60 -23.68 4.73
N ALA A 212 9.30 -23.55 4.50
CA ALA A 212 8.75 -22.56 3.57
C ALA A 212 9.01 -21.13 4.06
N ARG A 213 8.87 -20.87 5.37
CA ARG A 213 9.21 -19.56 5.99
C ARG A 213 10.70 -19.25 5.86
N GLU A 214 11.57 -20.20 6.17
CA GLU A 214 13.02 -20.05 6.04
C GLU A 214 13.42 -19.75 4.59
N ALA A 215 12.83 -20.44 3.62
CA ALA A 215 13.09 -20.19 2.20
C ALA A 215 12.70 -18.75 1.76
N LEU A 216 11.61 -18.20 2.28
CA LEU A 216 11.19 -16.82 1.96
C LEU A 216 12.16 -15.76 2.52
N VAL A 217 12.78 -16.02 3.68
CA VAL A 217 13.72 -15.09 4.30
C VAL A 217 15.18 -15.41 4.02
N ALA A 218 15.46 -16.43 3.19
CA ALA A 218 16.81 -16.92 2.94
C ALA A 218 17.76 -15.82 2.43
N HIS A 219 17.25 -14.90 1.63
CA HIS A 219 18.03 -13.78 1.06
C HIS A 219 18.01 -12.52 1.94
N ASN A 220 17.18 -12.45 2.98
CA ASN A 220 17.16 -11.34 3.91
C ASN A 220 18.34 -11.50 4.90
N PRO A 221 19.29 -10.55 4.96
CA PRO A 221 20.40 -10.60 5.91
C PRO A 221 19.99 -10.71 7.38
N GLN A 222 18.83 -10.15 7.75
CA GLN A 222 18.30 -10.24 9.12
C GLN A 222 17.60 -11.56 9.41
N LYS A 223 17.42 -12.46 8.42
CA LYS A 223 16.82 -13.80 8.56
C LYS A 223 15.43 -13.81 9.23
N ARG A 224 14.67 -12.77 9.04
CA ARG A 224 13.31 -12.63 9.58
C ARG A 224 12.37 -11.97 8.58
N MET A 225 11.09 -12.15 8.77
CA MET A 225 10.09 -11.36 8.06
C MET A 225 10.01 -9.94 8.65
N ILE A 226 9.70 -8.98 7.79
CA ILE A 226 9.39 -7.61 8.18
C ILE A 226 8.05 -7.60 8.90
N GLN A 227 7.91 -6.77 9.94
CA GLN A 227 6.62 -6.59 10.59
C GLN A 227 5.81 -5.46 9.92
N PRO A 228 4.48 -5.57 9.82
CA PRO A 228 3.63 -4.51 9.25
C PRO A 228 3.88 -3.14 9.88
N GLU A 229 4.20 -3.10 11.19
CA GLU A 229 4.50 -1.89 11.94
C GLU A 229 5.78 -1.20 11.46
N GLU A 230 6.80 -1.94 11.02
CA GLU A 230 8.04 -1.38 10.49
C GLU A 230 7.76 -0.62 9.17
N VAL A 231 6.88 -1.19 8.33
CA VAL A 231 6.42 -0.53 7.11
C VAL A 231 5.59 0.70 7.46
N ALA A 232 4.68 0.60 8.42
CA ALA A 232 3.83 1.71 8.86
C ALA A 232 4.67 2.89 9.37
N GLN A 233 5.72 2.65 10.17
CA GLN A 233 6.60 3.72 10.66
C GLN A 233 7.32 4.44 9.52
N SER A 234 7.73 3.73 8.48
CA SER A 234 8.35 4.34 7.29
C SER A 234 7.35 5.23 6.53
N VAL A 235 6.09 4.80 6.43
CA VAL A 235 5.00 5.61 5.86
C VAL A 235 4.75 6.86 6.70
N MET A 236 4.69 6.73 8.03
CA MET A 236 4.51 7.85 8.95
C MET A 236 5.63 8.89 8.78
N TRP A 237 6.90 8.43 8.72
CA TRP A 237 8.02 9.32 8.47
C TRP A 237 7.90 10.05 7.12
N LEU A 238 7.60 9.36 6.02
CA LEU A 238 7.40 9.99 4.69
C LEU A 238 6.26 11.00 4.69
N CYS A 239 5.29 10.84 5.57
CA CYS A 239 4.17 11.74 5.73
C CYS A 239 4.42 12.88 6.72
N SER A 240 5.54 12.89 7.43
CA SER A 240 5.90 13.94 8.39
C SER A 240 6.53 15.17 7.72
N GLU A 241 6.70 16.23 8.48
CA GLU A 241 7.44 17.43 8.05
C GLU A 241 8.94 17.18 7.88
N ALA A 242 9.50 16.21 8.62
CA ALA A 242 10.89 15.82 8.51
C ALA A 242 11.26 15.25 7.12
N ALA A 243 10.28 14.78 6.36
CA ALA A 243 10.45 14.20 5.04
C ALA A 243 10.03 15.15 3.89
N VAL A 244 9.85 16.44 4.12
CA VAL A 244 9.36 17.41 3.11
C VAL A 244 10.21 17.43 1.83
N SER A 245 11.49 17.19 1.94
CA SER A 245 12.44 17.14 0.79
C SER A 245 12.63 15.71 0.24
N VAL A 246 11.94 14.69 0.80
CA VAL A 246 11.98 13.33 0.30
C VAL A 246 10.88 13.19 -0.74
N ASN A 247 11.26 13.12 -2.02
CA ASN A 247 10.34 13.07 -3.14
C ASN A 247 10.87 12.15 -4.26
N GLY A 248 10.02 11.34 -4.84
CA GLY A 248 10.36 10.39 -5.90
C GLY A 248 11.18 9.18 -5.43
N GLN A 249 11.29 8.96 -4.13
CA GLN A 249 12.11 7.90 -3.56
C GLN A 249 11.38 6.56 -3.51
N SER A 250 12.17 5.48 -3.57
CA SER A 250 11.73 4.10 -3.38
C SER A 250 12.47 3.53 -2.18
N ILE A 251 11.82 3.54 -1.01
CA ILE A 251 12.44 3.19 0.26
C ILE A 251 12.24 1.69 0.53
N ALA A 252 13.32 0.93 0.49
CA ALA A 252 13.29 -0.49 0.83
C ALA A 252 13.18 -0.70 2.35
N ILE A 253 12.25 -1.56 2.76
CA ILE A 253 12.09 -2.03 4.14
C ILE A 253 12.16 -3.56 4.08
N ASP A 254 13.37 -4.10 3.99
CA ASP A 254 13.60 -5.48 3.60
C ASP A 254 14.78 -6.16 4.32
N GLY A 255 15.35 -5.50 5.34
CA GLY A 255 16.49 -6.02 6.09
C GLY A 255 17.78 -6.13 5.28
N GLY A 256 17.88 -5.42 4.14
CA GLY A 256 19.03 -5.42 3.25
C GLY A 256 18.96 -6.45 2.11
N GLU A 257 17.80 -7.06 1.88
CA GLU A 257 17.62 -8.10 0.84
C GLU A 257 17.84 -7.55 -0.58
N SER A 258 17.57 -6.29 -0.84
CA SER A 258 17.64 -5.70 -2.18
C SER A 258 18.92 -4.91 -2.47
N MET A 259 19.90 -4.98 -1.58
CA MET A 259 21.22 -4.38 -1.79
C MET A 259 22.04 -5.11 -2.83
#